data_e1a6c861e10ed4b77d98c36ec1c7d4da
#
_entry.id   e1a6c861e10ed4b77d98c36ec1c7d4da
#
_cell.length_a   1.000
_cell.length_b   1.000
_cell.length_c   1.000
_cell.angle_alpha   90.00
_cell.angle_beta   90.00
_cell.angle_gamma   90.00
#
_symmetry.space_group_name_H-M   'P 1'
#
loop_
_entity.id
_entity.type
_entity.pdbx_description
1 polymer ?
#
loop_
_entity_poly.entity_id
_entity_poly.type
_entity_poly.pdbx_seq_one_letter_code
_entity_poly.pdbx_strand_id
1 'polypeptide(L)'
;KDKLYKSLNSNFKTILCIGSTNSLKMIKKELKYYLKGIEEKALDNLILAYEPIDKIEKALVNLEEITLVINYIKSYTKKHLNKEIPVIYGGSVDKENIKEILSLTDGVLIGKISTDINITKEIIKSLEN
;
A
#
# COMPACT_ATOMS: atom_id res chain seq x y z
N LYS A 1 -6.69 -9.06 -12.97
CA LYS A 1 -6.06 -8.12 -13.92
C LYS A 1 -7.09 -7.39 -14.75
N ASP A 2 -8.12 -8.06 -15.23
CA ASP A 2 -9.18 -7.44 -16.04
C ASP A 2 -9.95 -6.38 -15.21
N LYS A 3 -10.20 -6.65 -13.92
CA LYS A 3 -10.84 -5.68 -13.05
C LYS A 3 -10.00 -4.42 -12.87
N LEU A 4 -8.69 -4.58 -12.77
CA LEU A 4 -7.75 -3.47 -12.65
C LEU A 4 -7.83 -2.57 -13.89
N TYR A 5 -7.75 -3.16 -15.09
CA TYR A 5 -7.87 -2.41 -16.33
C TYR A 5 -9.17 -1.66 -16.44
N LYS A 6 -10.28 -2.33 -16.16
CA LYS A 6 -11.60 -1.71 -16.25
C LYS A 6 -11.75 -0.54 -15.27
N SER A 7 -11.27 -0.73 -14.03
CA SER A 7 -11.34 0.30 -13.01
C SER A 7 -10.51 1.52 -13.39
N LEU A 8 -9.27 1.32 -13.81
CA LEU A 8 -8.38 2.41 -14.18
C LEU A 8 -8.89 3.18 -15.40
N ASN A 9 -9.43 2.47 -16.38
CA ASN A 9 -9.96 3.09 -17.60
C ASN A 9 -11.29 3.82 -17.37
N SER A 10 -11.95 3.58 -16.26
CA SER A 10 -13.21 4.24 -15.89
C SER A 10 -13.01 5.52 -15.07
N ASN A 11 -11.79 6.00 -14.93
CA ASN A 11 -11.42 7.17 -14.13
C ASN A 11 -11.66 7.04 -12.62
N PHE A 12 -11.83 5.82 -12.13
CA PHE A 12 -11.91 5.58 -10.68
C PHE A 12 -10.52 5.47 -10.07
N LYS A 13 -10.36 6.04 -8.88
CA LYS A 13 -9.17 5.77 -8.07
C LYS A 13 -9.20 4.30 -7.68
N THR A 14 -8.11 3.60 -7.97
CA THR A 14 -8.02 2.16 -7.77
C THR A 14 -6.87 1.83 -6.84
N ILE A 15 -7.14 1.04 -5.80
CA ILE A 15 -6.13 0.54 -4.89
C ILE A 15 -5.82 -0.90 -5.28
N LEU A 16 -4.57 -1.16 -5.63
CA LEU A 16 -4.08 -2.51 -5.92
C LEU A 16 -3.24 -3.00 -4.75
N CYS A 17 -3.69 -4.06 -4.09
CA CYS A 17 -2.95 -4.68 -2.99
C CYS A 17 -1.88 -5.62 -3.54
N ILE A 18 -0.66 -5.46 -3.06
CA ILE A 18 0.48 -6.28 -3.43
C ILE A 18 1.29 -6.64 -2.19
N GLY A 19 2.19 -7.61 -2.34
CA GLY A 19 3.09 -7.99 -1.26
C GLY A 19 2.48 -8.97 -0.28
N SER A 20 1.76 -9.98 -0.78
CA SER A 20 1.28 -11.08 0.07
C SER A 20 2.41 -11.71 0.89
N THR A 21 3.66 -11.51 0.44
CA THR A 21 4.87 -11.86 1.18
C THR A 21 5.80 -10.65 1.21
N ASN A 22 6.82 -10.67 2.07
CA ASN A 22 7.86 -9.64 2.12
C ASN A 22 9.01 -9.90 1.14
N SER A 23 8.91 -10.93 0.31
CA SER A 23 9.94 -11.26 -0.68
C SER A 23 9.95 -10.25 -1.81
N LEU A 24 11.05 -9.50 -1.96
CA LEU A 24 11.19 -8.53 -3.03
C LEU A 24 11.10 -9.17 -4.40
N LYS A 25 11.59 -10.41 -4.53
CA LYS A 25 11.49 -11.16 -5.78
C LYS A 25 10.03 -11.42 -6.17
N MET A 26 9.20 -11.80 -5.21
CA MET A 26 7.78 -12.03 -5.45
C MET A 26 7.02 -10.74 -5.71
N ILE A 27 7.35 -9.69 -4.97
CA ILE A 27 6.77 -8.36 -5.19
C ILE A 27 7.07 -7.86 -6.60
N LYS A 28 8.31 -8.05 -7.07
CA LYS A 28 8.68 -7.70 -8.45
C LYS A 28 7.83 -8.44 -9.46
N LYS A 29 7.58 -9.74 -9.25
CA LYS A 29 6.73 -10.53 -10.14
C LYS A 29 5.30 -10.02 -10.15
N GLU A 30 4.75 -9.68 -8.99
CA GLU A 30 3.41 -9.12 -8.89
C GLU A 30 3.30 -7.78 -9.63
N LEU A 31 4.24 -6.87 -9.41
CA LEU A 31 4.26 -5.58 -10.07
C LEU A 31 4.34 -5.73 -11.58
N LYS A 32 5.23 -6.58 -12.05
CA LYS A 32 5.39 -6.84 -13.47
C LYS A 32 4.10 -7.41 -14.08
N TYR A 33 3.49 -8.36 -13.40
CA TYR A 33 2.26 -9.00 -13.89
C TYR A 33 1.09 -8.02 -13.97
N TYR A 34 0.83 -7.28 -12.89
CA TYR A 34 -0.35 -6.41 -12.83
C TYR A 34 -0.19 -5.11 -13.62
N LEU A 35 1.01 -4.56 -13.68
CA LEU A 35 1.22 -3.24 -14.27
C LEU A 35 1.65 -3.28 -15.75
N LYS A 36 1.93 -4.45 -16.30
CA LYS A 36 2.31 -4.59 -17.68
C LYS A 36 1.18 -4.14 -18.61
N GLY A 37 1.51 -3.24 -19.51
CA GLY A 37 0.57 -2.81 -20.55
C GLY A 37 -0.46 -1.78 -20.11
N ILE A 38 -0.38 -1.26 -18.88
CA ILE A 38 -1.25 -0.18 -18.43
C ILE A 38 -0.76 1.13 -19.05
N GLU A 39 -1.66 1.88 -19.64
CA GLU A 39 -1.33 3.18 -20.22
C GLU A 39 -0.91 4.16 -19.15
N GLU A 40 0.06 5.02 -19.46
CA GLU A 40 0.60 6.00 -18.52
C GLU A 40 -0.50 6.87 -17.92
N LYS A 41 -1.46 7.29 -18.72
CA LYS A 41 -2.58 8.12 -18.28
C LYS A 41 -3.43 7.42 -17.22
N ALA A 42 -3.64 6.11 -17.37
CA ALA A 42 -4.42 5.33 -16.39
C ALA A 42 -3.72 5.19 -15.05
N LEU A 43 -2.38 5.28 -15.03
CA LEU A 43 -1.60 5.19 -13.80
C LEU A 43 -1.86 6.36 -12.84
N ASP A 44 -2.41 7.46 -13.30
CA ASP A 44 -2.77 8.59 -12.43
C ASP A 44 -3.88 8.24 -11.45
N ASN A 45 -4.62 7.17 -11.72
CA ASN A 45 -5.70 6.70 -10.86
C ASN A 45 -5.30 5.52 -9.97
N LEU A 46 -4.03 5.12 -10.00
CA LEU A 46 -3.55 3.96 -9.27
C LEU A 46 -2.91 4.33 -7.94
N ILE A 47 -3.28 3.59 -6.90
CA ILE A 47 -2.63 3.61 -5.60
C ILE A 47 -2.21 2.16 -5.32
N LEU A 48 -0.96 1.96 -4.90
CA LEU A 48 -0.47 0.63 -4.52
C LEU A 48 -0.52 0.49 -3.00
N ALA A 49 -0.99 -0.64 -2.52
CA ALA A 49 -1.02 -0.93 -1.10
C ALA A 49 -0.15 -2.15 -0.81
N TYR A 50 0.84 -1.98 0.06
CA TYR A 50 1.62 -3.10 0.56
C TYR A 50 0.83 -3.75 1.71
N GLU A 51 0.35 -4.96 1.46
CA GLU A 51 -0.48 -5.69 2.41
C GLU A 51 0.14 -7.07 2.68
N PRO A 52 1.01 -7.18 3.70
CA PRO A 52 1.62 -8.46 4.05
C PRO A 52 0.62 -9.34 4.79
N ILE A 53 -0.07 -10.21 4.05
CA ILE A 53 -1.16 -11.05 4.55
C ILE A 53 -0.73 -11.93 5.72
N ASP A 54 0.47 -12.46 5.66
CA ASP A 54 1.02 -13.33 6.71
C ASP A 54 1.26 -12.61 8.04
N LYS A 55 1.20 -11.28 8.07
CA LYS A 55 1.49 -10.46 9.24
C LYS A 55 0.31 -9.63 9.74
N ILE A 56 -0.83 -9.71 9.06
CA ILE A 56 -2.01 -8.89 9.40
C ILE A 56 -2.52 -9.16 10.82
N GLU A 57 -2.47 -10.41 11.26
CA GLU A 57 -2.98 -10.81 12.58
C GLU A 57 -1.91 -10.86 13.67
N LYS A 58 -0.65 -10.65 13.31
CA LYS A 58 0.45 -10.69 14.26
C LYS A 58 0.89 -9.29 14.63
N ALA A 59 0.93 -9.03 15.91
CA ALA A 59 1.08 -7.69 16.49
C ALA A 59 2.42 -6.98 16.24
N LEU A 60 3.41 -7.63 15.62
CA LEU A 60 4.73 -7.03 15.44
C LEU A 60 4.89 -6.43 14.06
N VAL A 61 4.79 -5.11 14.00
CA VAL A 61 5.10 -4.33 12.80
C VAL A 61 6.60 -4.10 12.75
N ASN A 62 7.23 -4.52 11.65
CA ASN A 62 8.65 -4.28 11.41
C ASN A 62 8.81 -3.07 10.50
N LEU A 63 9.18 -1.94 11.08
CA LEU A 63 9.31 -0.68 10.34
C LEU A 63 10.43 -0.72 9.30
N GLU A 64 11.51 -1.45 9.57
CA GLU A 64 12.61 -1.60 8.60
C GLU A 64 12.14 -2.36 7.36
N GLU A 65 11.37 -3.42 7.56
CA GLU A 65 10.80 -4.20 6.47
C GLU A 65 9.83 -3.37 5.65
N ILE A 66 8.94 -2.62 6.31
CA ILE A 66 8.01 -1.73 5.63
C ILE A 66 8.77 -0.72 4.78
N THR A 67 9.76 -0.07 5.36
CA THR A 67 10.60 0.90 4.63
C THR A 67 11.25 0.28 3.42
N LEU A 68 11.85 -0.90 3.57
CA LEU A 68 12.52 -1.59 2.49
C LEU A 68 11.55 -1.91 1.34
N VAL A 69 10.38 -2.46 1.66
CA VAL A 69 9.40 -2.86 0.64
C VAL A 69 8.80 -1.63 -0.04
N ILE A 70 8.40 -0.63 0.72
CA ILE A 70 7.80 0.60 0.17
C ILE A 70 8.81 1.29 -0.78
N ASN A 71 10.05 1.43 -0.35
CA ASN A 71 11.07 2.05 -1.18
C ASN A 71 11.35 1.24 -2.45
N TYR A 72 11.33 -0.09 -2.34
CA TYR A 72 11.48 -0.96 -3.51
C TYR A 72 10.34 -0.75 -4.51
N ILE A 73 9.11 -0.71 -4.04
CA ILE A 73 7.94 -0.51 -4.90
C ILE A 73 8.01 0.85 -5.60
N LYS A 74 8.35 1.90 -4.86
CA LYS A 74 8.50 3.24 -5.42
C LYS A 74 9.61 3.31 -6.47
N SER A 75 10.75 2.69 -6.18
CA SER A 75 11.86 2.62 -7.14
C SER A 75 11.47 1.87 -8.40
N TYR A 76 10.74 0.78 -8.25
CA TYR A 76 10.27 -0.01 -9.39
C TYR A 76 9.36 0.81 -10.30
N THR A 77 8.36 1.46 -9.74
CA THR A 77 7.40 2.23 -10.54
C THR A 77 8.09 3.40 -11.24
N LYS A 78 8.98 4.09 -10.55
CA LYS A 78 9.73 5.18 -11.16
C LYS A 78 10.63 4.71 -12.29
N LYS A 79 11.35 3.61 -12.09
CA LYS A 79 12.28 3.07 -13.07
C LYS A 79 11.59 2.49 -14.30
N HIS A 80 10.52 1.72 -14.10
CA HIS A 80 9.89 0.97 -15.18
C HIS A 80 8.68 1.65 -15.80
N LEU A 81 8.01 2.53 -15.05
CA LEU A 81 6.81 3.22 -15.51
C LEU A 81 7.01 4.72 -15.65
N ASN A 82 8.16 5.23 -15.20
CA ASN A 82 8.46 6.66 -15.17
C ASN A 82 7.35 7.47 -14.48
N LYS A 83 6.82 6.93 -13.39
CA LYS A 83 5.69 7.51 -12.67
C LYS A 83 5.87 7.38 -11.17
N GLU A 84 5.52 8.42 -10.43
CA GLU A 84 5.45 8.36 -8.97
C GLU A 84 4.04 7.93 -8.58
N ILE A 85 3.90 6.67 -8.16
CA ILE A 85 2.62 6.12 -7.74
C ILE A 85 2.59 6.10 -6.22
N PRO A 86 1.52 6.61 -5.58
CA PRO A 86 1.42 6.54 -4.12
C PRO A 86 1.44 5.09 -3.64
N VAL A 87 2.20 4.85 -2.57
CA VAL A 87 2.29 3.52 -1.95
C VAL A 87 1.88 3.65 -0.49
N ILE A 88 0.81 2.96 -0.12
CA ILE A 88 0.27 2.97 1.22
C ILE A 88 0.52 1.63 1.91
N TYR A 89 0.42 1.62 3.22
CA TYR A 89 0.59 0.41 4.02
C TYR A 89 -0.77 -0.12 4.47
N GLY A 90 -1.04 -1.41 4.23
CA GLY A 90 -2.29 -2.08 4.57
C GLY A 90 -2.16 -3.18 5.62
N GLY A 91 -1.10 -3.18 6.40
CA GLY A 91 -0.94 -4.13 7.51
C GLY A 91 -1.54 -3.64 8.81
N SER A 92 -0.99 -4.12 9.93
CA SER A 92 -1.50 -3.76 11.26
C SER A 92 -1.12 -2.34 11.63
N VAL A 93 -2.13 -1.51 11.91
CA VAL A 93 -1.96 -0.11 12.28
C VAL A 93 -2.73 0.16 13.58
N ASP A 94 -2.09 0.82 14.53
CA ASP A 94 -2.71 1.24 15.78
C ASP A 94 -2.26 2.68 16.16
N LYS A 95 -2.77 3.19 17.26
CA LYS A 95 -2.45 4.56 17.70
C LYS A 95 -0.97 4.76 18.03
N GLU A 96 -0.25 3.69 18.35
CA GLU A 96 1.15 3.74 18.75
C GLU A 96 2.11 3.78 17.55
N ASN A 97 1.76 3.08 16.47
CA ASN A 97 2.62 2.97 15.28
C ASN A 97 2.19 3.84 14.09
N ILE A 98 1.00 4.42 14.13
CA ILE A 98 0.45 5.14 12.97
C ILE A 98 1.33 6.29 12.49
N LYS A 99 1.89 7.08 13.40
CA LYS A 99 2.72 8.22 13.03
C LYS A 99 4.01 7.78 12.32
N GLU A 100 4.64 6.74 12.85
CA GLU A 100 5.87 6.22 12.25
C GLU A 100 5.59 5.61 10.87
N ILE A 101 4.51 4.86 10.74
CA ILE A 101 4.12 4.27 9.46
C ILE A 101 3.81 5.38 8.44
N LEU A 102 3.10 6.42 8.82
CA LEU A 102 2.80 7.54 7.92
C LEU A 102 4.04 8.31 7.49
N SER A 103 5.09 8.32 8.31
CA SER A 103 6.36 8.95 7.94
C SER A 103 7.10 8.16 6.86
N LEU A 104 6.80 6.86 6.69
CA LEU A 104 7.48 5.96 5.76
C LEU A 104 6.68 5.71 4.48
N THR A 105 5.41 6.08 4.46
CA THR A 105 4.48 5.74 3.38
C THR A 105 3.68 6.96 2.96
N ASP A 106 2.92 6.84 1.89
CA ASP A 106 2.02 7.90 1.44
C ASP A 106 0.64 7.84 2.12
N GLY A 107 0.41 6.82 2.95
CA GLY A 107 -0.84 6.66 3.67
C GLY A 107 -1.00 5.27 4.25
N VAL A 108 -2.14 5.02 4.84
CA VAL A 108 -2.47 3.71 5.41
C VAL A 108 -3.85 3.27 4.99
N LEU A 109 -4.02 1.96 4.90
CA LEU A 109 -5.32 1.34 4.68
C LEU A 109 -5.69 0.62 5.98
N ILE A 110 -6.69 1.15 6.68
CA ILE A 110 -7.12 0.58 7.96
C ILE A 110 -8.20 -0.46 7.69
N GLY A 111 -7.87 -1.73 7.98
CA GLY A 111 -8.77 -2.86 7.75
C GLY A 111 -9.57 -3.22 8.99
N LYS A 112 -9.18 -4.32 9.64
CA LYS A 112 -9.92 -4.91 10.75
C LYS A 112 -10.20 -3.96 11.92
N ILE A 113 -9.25 -3.09 12.24
CA ILE A 113 -9.38 -2.12 13.34
C ILE A 113 -10.48 -1.11 13.07
N SER A 114 -10.77 -0.80 11.81
CA SER A 114 -11.82 0.16 11.44
C SER A 114 -13.22 -0.30 11.85
N THR A 115 -13.40 -1.59 12.18
CA THR A 115 -14.68 -2.10 12.68
C THR A 115 -14.93 -1.71 14.14
N ASP A 116 -13.90 -1.30 14.87
CA ASP A 116 -14.04 -0.77 16.22
C ASP A 116 -13.95 0.75 16.18
N ILE A 117 -15.07 1.40 16.41
CA ILE A 117 -15.16 2.86 16.30
C ILE A 117 -14.29 3.58 17.34
N ASN A 118 -14.13 3.01 18.52
CA ASN A 118 -13.32 3.63 19.58
C ASN A 118 -11.84 3.61 19.22
N ILE A 119 -11.34 2.48 18.72
CA ILE A 119 -9.94 2.36 18.26
C ILE A 119 -9.69 3.30 17.09
N THR A 120 -10.60 3.36 16.13
CA THR A 120 -10.48 4.23 14.98
C THR A 120 -10.43 5.71 15.40
N LYS A 121 -11.28 6.12 16.36
CA LYS A 121 -11.26 7.47 16.91
C LYS A 121 -9.94 7.79 17.61
N GLU A 122 -9.37 6.83 18.34
CA GLU A 122 -8.07 7.01 18.98
C GLU A 122 -6.95 7.21 17.95
N ILE A 123 -6.98 6.46 16.86
CA ILE A 123 -6.01 6.61 15.77
C ILE A 123 -6.12 7.99 15.14
N ILE A 124 -7.33 8.41 14.78
CA ILE A 124 -7.57 9.72 14.18
C ILE A 124 -7.11 10.83 15.12
N LYS A 125 -7.47 10.74 16.39
CA LYS A 125 -7.08 11.72 17.39
C LYS A 125 -5.56 11.82 17.54
N SER A 126 -4.84 10.69 17.45
CA SER A 126 -3.38 10.70 17.53
C SER A 126 -2.73 11.43 16.37
N LEU A 127 -3.38 11.53 15.23
CA LEU A 127 -2.87 12.24 14.06
C LEU A 127 -3.05 13.76 14.16
N GLU A 128 -3.97 14.23 14.99
CA GLU A 128 -4.22 15.66 15.19
C GLU A 128 -3.17 16.33 16.09
N ASN A 129 -2.39 15.54 16.79
CA ASN A 129 -1.34 16.06 17.67
C ASN A 129 0.01 16.04 16.96
#